data_2fb062242a8aee5968205f4bf1dca5a3
#
_entry.id   2fb062242a8aee5968205f4bf1dca5a3
#
_cell.length_a   1.000
_cell.length_b   1.000
_cell.length_c   1.000
_cell.angle_alpha   90.00
_cell.angle_beta   90.00
_cell.angle_gamma   90.00
#
_symmetry.space_group_name_H-M   'P 1'
#
loop_
_entity.id
_entity.type
_entity.pdbx_description
1 polymer ?
#
loop_
_entity_poly.entity_id
_entity_poly.type
_entity_poly.pdbx_seq_one_letter_code
_entity_poly.pdbx_strand_id
1 'polypeptide(L)'
;MMVNNEIGTIEPIKELAAVAKAHGVLFHTDTVQAIGNIPVDVKELGVDFASMSAHKIYGPKGIGALYKRRGVNIPSFVHGGGQEKKKRAGKENTAGIV
;
A
#
# COMPACT_ATOMS: atom_id res chain seq x y z
N MET A 1 1.10 -2.49 10.27
CA MET A 1 0.30 -3.40 9.39
C MET A 1 -1.16 -3.37 9.80
N MET A 2 -2.08 -3.67 8.89
CA MET A 2 -3.51 -3.70 9.17
C MET A 2 -3.94 -5.00 9.85
N VAL A 3 -3.35 -6.11 9.41
CA VAL A 3 -3.58 -7.45 10.01
C VAL A 3 -2.23 -8.07 10.31
N ASN A 4 -2.06 -8.57 11.52
CA ASN A 4 -0.83 -9.24 11.93
C ASN A 4 -0.71 -10.61 11.24
N ASN A 5 0.46 -10.90 10.68
CA ASN A 5 0.70 -12.13 9.90
C ASN A 5 0.86 -13.40 10.75
N GLU A 6 1.09 -13.28 12.05
CA GLU A 6 1.29 -14.42 12.94
C GLU A 6 0.04 -14.76 13.74
N ILE A 7 -0.54 -13.76 14.40
CA ILE A 7 -1.66 -13.95 15.34
C ILE A 7 -3.01 -13.46 14.80
N GLY A 8 -3.03 -12.81 13.63
CA GLY A 8 -4.26 -12.38 12.95
C GLY A 8 -4.97 -11.19 13.58
N THR A 9 -4.34 -10.47 14.52
CA THR A 9 -4.92 -9.25 15.09
C THR A 9 -5.19 -8.23 14.00
N ILE A 10 -6.40 -7.65 14.01
CA ILE A 10 -6.82 -6.56 13.11
C ILE A 10 -6.65 -5.25 13.87
N GLU A 11 -5.84 -4.35 13.32
CA GLU A 11 -5.55 -3.05 13.94
C GLU A 11 -6.61 -2.00 13.56
N PRO A 12 -6.90 -1.04 14.45
CA PRO A 12 -7.88 0.03 14.22
C PRO A 12 -7.32 1.12 13.29
N ILE A 13 -7.06 0.75 12.03
CA ILE A 13 -6.38 1.60 11.05
C ILE A 13 -7.13 2.91 10.79
N LYS A 14 -8.47 2.87 10.74
CA LYS A 14 -9.30 4.04 10.50
C LYS A 14 -9.13 5.10 11.60
N GLU A 15 -9.13 4.67 12.84
CA GLU A 15 -8.96 5.53 14.02
C GLU A 15 -7.52 6.08 14.05
N LEU A 16 -6.53 5.26 13.80
CA LEU A 16 -5.12 5.67 13.75
C LEU A 16 -4.86 6.67 12.63
N ALA A 17 -5.42 6.44 11.44
CA ALA A 17 -5.34 7.36 10.32
C ALA A 17 -6.01 8.71 10.63
N ALA A 18 -7.14 8.70 11.34
CA ALA A 18 -7.81 9.92 11.78
C ALA A 18 -6.96 10.74 12.76
N VAL A 19 -6.27 10.09 13.69
CA VAL A 19 -5.33 10.74 14.62
C VAL A 19 -4.16 11.35 13.84
N ALA A 20 -3.53 10.60 12.93
CA ALA A 20 -2.45 11.11 12.10
C ALA A 20 -2.87 12.33 11.28
N LYS A 21 -4.05 12.27 10.67
CA LYS A 21 -4.62 13.38 9.89
C LYS A 21 -4.86 14.62 10.75
N ALA A 22 -5.37 14.45 11.97
CA ALA A 22 -5.58 15.57 12.90
C ALA A 22 -4.27 16.30 13.26
N HIS A 23 -3.14 15.60 13.19
CA HIS A 23 -1.80 16.15 13.43
C HIS A 23 -1.06 16.54 12.15
N GLY A 24 -1.71 16.47 10.98
CA GLY A 24 -1.08 16.81 9.69
C GLY A 24 0.01 15.82 9.25
N VAL A 25 -0.02 14.60 9.75
CA VAL A 25 0.97 13.54 9.46
C VAL A 25 0.42 12.57 8.44
N LEU A 26 1.22 12.22 7.44
CA LEU A 26 0.86 11.19 6.46
C LEU A 26 0.86 9.81 7.12
N PHE A 27 -0.12 8.98 6.75
CA PHE A 27 -0.31 7.65 7.33
C PHE A 27 -0.20 6.56 6.26
N HIS A 28 0.71 5.64 6.49
CA HIS A 28 0.88 4.42 5.69
C HIS A 28 0.46 3.18 6.50
N THR A 29 -0.23 2.26 5.87
CA THR A 29 -0.47 0.93 6.42
C THR A 29 -0.05 -0.16 5.44
N ASP A 30 0.48 -1.25 5.97
CA ASP A 30 0.68 -2.49 5.24
C ASP A 30 -0.63 -3.28 5.25
N THR A 31 -1.20 -3.53 4.06
CA THR A 31 -2.45 -4.29 3.89
C THR A 31 -2.22 -5.69 3.30
N VAL A 32 -0.97 -6.15 3.26
CA VAL A 32 -0.59 -7.42 2.63
C VAL A 32 -1.40 -8.61 3.17
N GLN A 33 -1.66 -8.65 4.47
CA GLN A 33 -2.45 -9.73 5.08
C GLN A 33 -3.96 -9.45 5.11
N ALA A 34 -4.38 -8.22 4.81
CA ALA A 34 -5.78 -7.80 4.86
C ALA A 34 -6.49 -8.02 3.51
N ILE A 35 -5.87 -7.58 2.41
CA ILE A 35 -6.46 -7.66 1.07
C ILE A 35 -6.73 -9.10 0.69
N GLY A 36 -7.95 -9.35 0.20
CA GLY A 36 -8.42 -10.69 -0.16
C GLY A 36 -8.97 -11.51 1.02
N ASN A 37 -8.69 -11.12 2.27
CA ASN A 37 -9.15 -11.81 3.48
C ASN A 37 -10.26 -11.05 4.22
N ILE A 38 -10.15 -9.71 4.26
CA ILE A 38 -11.17 -8.83 4.86
C ILE A 38 -11.44 -7.65 3.92
N PRO A 39 -12.58 -6.96 4.05
CA PRO A 39 -12.85 -5.76 3.27
C PRO A 39 -11.80 -4.66 3.53
N VAL A 40 -11.24 -4.10 2.47
CA VAL A 40 -10.27 -3.01 2.53
C VAL A 40 -10.71 -1.89 1.59
N ASP A 41 -11.26 -0.82 2.12
CA ASP A 41 -11.54 0.41 1.38
C ASP A 41 -10.60 1.52 1.85
N VAL A 42 -9.62 1.85 1.03
CA VAL A 42 -8.59 2.86 1.35
C VAL A 42 -9.17 4.27 1.55
N LYS A 43 -10.33 4.56 0.95
CA LYS A 43 -11.00 5.85 1.15
C LYS A 43 -11.70 5.88 2.50
N GLU A 44 -12.38 4.81 2.87
CA GLU A 44 -13.02 4.69 4.16
C GLU A 44 -12.00 4.66 5.31
N LEU A 45 -10.90 3.95 5.13
CA LEU A 45 -9.79 3.92 6.08
C LEU A 45 -9.11 5.28 6.25
N GLY A 46 -9.18 6.14 5.23
CA GLY A 46 -8.59 7.48 5.27
C GLY A 46 -7.06 7.50 5.23
N VAL A 47 -6.43 6.42 4.79
CA VAL A 47 -4.97 6.30 4.70
C VAL A 47 -4.41 7.06 3.49
N ASP A 48 -3.17 7.50 3.60
CA ASP A 48 -2.44 8.14 2.51
C ASP A 48 -1.73 7.14 1.62
N PHE A 49 -1.28 6.03 2.21
CA PHE A 49 -0.61 4.94 1.51
C PHE A 49 -1.08 3.58 2.04
N ALA A 50 -1.13 2.60 1.14
CA ALA A 50 -1.33 1.20 1.50
C ALA A 50 -0.46 0.32 0.62
N SER A 51 0.34 -0.54 1.23
CA SER A 51 1.16 -1.50 0.50
C SER A 51 0.49 -2.87 0.41
N MET A 52 0.68 -3.55 -0.71
CA MET A 52 0.10 -4.85 -0.99
C MET A 52 1.06 -5.73 -1.77
N SER A 53 0.89 -7.04 -1.67
CA SER A 53 1.73 -8.03 -2.33
C SER A 53 0.90 -9.11 -3.00
N ALA A 54 1.19 -9.38 -4.27
CA ALA A 54 0.40 -10.30 -5.09
C ALA A 54 0.42 -11.75 -4.55
N HIS A 55 1.54 -12.23 -4.01
CA HIS A 55 1.67 -13.62 -3.54
C HIS A 55 0.77 -13.96 -2.34
N LYS A 56 0.13 -12.97 -1.72
CA LYS A 56 -0.86 -13.18 -0.64
C LYS A 56 -2.30 -13.25 -1.14
N ILE A 57 -2.51 -12.95 -2.42
CA ILE A 57 -3.81 -12.98 -3.11
C ILE A 57 -3.75 -13.83 -4.38
N TYR A 58 -3.04 -14.96 -4.30
CA TYR A 58 -2.87 -15.96 -5.38
C TYR A 58 -2.11 -15.47 -6.62
N GLY A 59 -1.49 -14.29 -6.57
CA GLY A 59 -0.62 -13.78 -7.62
C GLY A 59 0.82 -14.28 -7.50
N PRO A 60 1.70 -13.95 -8.45
CA PRO A 60 3.09 -14.37 -8.44
C PRO A 60 3.91 -13.63 -7.38
N LYS A 61 5.02 -14.25 -6.96
CA LYS A 61 6.05 -13.59 -6.15
C LYS A 61 6.77 -12.51 -6.97
N GLY A 62 7.29 -11.49 -6.29
CA GLY A 62 8.04 -10.42 -6.91
C GLY A 62 7.18 -9.29 -7.49
N ILE A 63 5.87 -9.33 -7.24
CA ILE A 63 4.91 -8.27 -7.62
C ILE A 63 4.24 -7.73 -6.36
N GLY A 64 4.10 -6.43 -6.32
CA GLY A 64 3.33 -5.70 -5.31
C GLY A 64 2.83 -4.38 -5.86
N ALA A 65 1.99 -3.73 -5.11
CA ALA A 65 1.48 -2.41 -5.45
C ALA A 65 1.50 -1.49 -4.23
N LEU A 66 1.61 -0.20 -4.48
CA LEU A 66 1.46 0.84 -3.49
C LEU A 66 0.28 1.74 -3.89
N TYR A 67 -0.77 1.70 -3.09
CA TYR A 67 -1.77 2.76 -3.16
C TYR A 67 -1.17 4.05 -2.63
N LYS A 68 -1.39 5.13 -3.36
CA LYS A 68 -1.03 6.49 -2.95
C LYS A 68 -2.23 7.42 -3.16
N ARG A 69 -2.69 8.06 -2.10
CA ARG A 69 -3.79 9.04 -2.17
C ARG A 69 -3.46 10.15 -3.17
N ARG A 70 -4.45 10.53 -3.99
CA ARG A 70 -4.30 11.64 -4.94
C ARG A 70 -3.92 12.92 -4.19
N GLY A 71 -2.97 13.68 -4.74
CA GLY A 71 -2.49 14.94 -4.16
C GLY A 71 -1.33 14.77 -3.15
N VAL A 72 -1.06 13.57 -2.64
CA VAL A 72 0.12 13.32 -1.82
C VAL A 72 1.34 13.18 -2.72
N ASN A 73 2.40 13.93 -2.43
CA ASN A 73 3.67 13.84 -3.15
C ASN A 73 4.72 13.14 -2.29
N ILE A 74 5.41 12.18 -2.91
CA ILE A 74 6.59 11.53 -2.35
C ILE A 74 7.71 11.58 -3.39
N PRO A 75 8.96 11.77 -2.98
CA PRO A 75 10.09 11.66 -3.89
C PRO A 75 10.22 10.22 -4.40
N SER A 76 10.82 10.05 -5.57
CA SER A 76 11.20 8.73 -6.05
C SER A 76 12.34 8.19 -5.19
N PHE A 77 12.22 6.95 -4.73
CA PHE A 77 13.30 6.27 -4.01
C PHE A 77 14.25 5.54 -4.97
N VAL A 78 13.71 4.94 -6.03
CA VAL A 78 14.50 4.30 -7.10
C VAL A 78 14.58 5.26 -8.27
N HIS A 79 15.76 5.80 -8.52
CA HIS A 79 16.01 6.77 -9.59
C HIS A 79 16.42 6.08 -10.91
N GLY A 80 16.08 6.71 -12.05
CA GLY A 80 16.40 6.20 -13.38
C GLY A 80 15.35 6.59 -14.42
N GLY A 81 14.82 5.60 -15.14
CA GLY A 81 13.82 5.82 -16.20
C GLY A 81 12.47 6.33 -15.72
N GLY A 82 11.57 6.57 -16.67
CA GLY A 82 10.27 7.22 -16.43
C GLY A 82 9.13 6.29 -16.01
N GLN A 83 9.43 5.03 -15.68
CA GLN A 83 8.42 4.05 -15.28
C GLN A 83 7.61 4.55 -14.08
N GLU A 84 6.41 4.00 -13.91
CA GLU A 84 5.48 4.36 -12.83
C GLU A 84 5.31 5.89 -12.69
N LYS A 85 5.20 6.59 -13.83
CA LYS A 85 5.09 8.06 -13.85
C LYS A 85 6.23 8.76 -13.11
N LYS A 86 7.47 8.26 -13.27
CA LYS A 86 8.69 8.72 -12.59
C LYS A 86 8.67 8.53 -11.06
N LYS A 87 7.86 7.61 -10.55
CA LYS A 87 7.79 7.33 -9.10
C LYS A 87 8.70 6.18 -8.69
N ARG A 88 8.91 5.23 -9.58
CA ARG A 88 9.79 4.09 -9.37
C ARG A 88 10.41 3.70 -10.71
N ALA A 89 11.70 3.87 -10.87
CA ALA A 89 12.44 3.48 -12.05
C ALA A 89 12.67 1.97 -12.11
N GLY A 90 13.11 1.49 -13.27
CA GLY A 90 13.34 0.08 -13.55
C GLY A 90 12.21 -0.52 -14.40
N LYS A 91 12.55 -1.56 -15.18
CA LYS A 91 11.55 -2.25 -16.00
C LYS A 91 10.50 -2.92 -15.12
N GLU A 92 9.24 -2.81 -15.53
CA GLU A 92 8.15 -3.53 -14.90
C GLU A 92 8.24 -5.03 -15.23
N ASN A 93 7.89 -5.86 -14.27
CA ASN A 93 7.66 -7.28 -14.50
C ASN A 93 6.26 -7.47 -15.10
N THR A 94 6.12 -7.19 -16.40
CA THR A 94 4.84 -7.20 -17.09
C THR A 94 4.13 -8.55 -17.00
N ALA A 95 4.87 -9.65 -17.09
CA ALA A 95 4.31 -11.00 -16.97
C ALA A 95 3.70 -11.29 -15.57
N GLY A 96 4.19 -10.62 -14.53
CA GLY A 96 3.64 -10.75 -13.18
C GLY A 96 2.51 -9.78 -12.87
N ILE A 97 2.36 -8.71 -13.67
CA ILE A 97 1.33 -7.68 -13.50
C ILE A 97 0.03 -8.09 -14.20
N VAL A 98 0.11 -8.80 -15.31
CA VAL A 98 -1.03 -9.28 -16.14
C VAL A 98 -1.60 -10.64 -15.61
#